data_ecf302dc23d3e4df95103e580bbe453d
#
_entry.id   ecf302dc23d3e4df95103e580bbe453d
#
_cell.length_a   1.000
_cell.length_b   1.000
_cell.length_c   1.000
_cell.angle_alpha   90.00
_cell.angle_beta   90.00
_cell.angle_gamma   90.00
#
_symmetry.space_group_name_H-M   'P 1'
#
loop_
_entity.id
_entity.type
_entity.pdbx_description
1 polymer ?
#
loop_
_entity_poly.entity_id
_entity_poly.type
_entity_poly.pdbx_seq_one_letter_code
_entity_poly.pdbx_strand_id
1 'polypeptide(L)'
;MSMTDPTPPVDLLRHAPDGIVVVHGSPLRLLYANETLAALLQVPVSALAGRKLDEFEIEAPLDPTATAGCGAMRVQLKRADDSVVACERWAVLLPDGRLAMYYRPLQRVAAGTSIDRTNGLATAEHLMETLRRDWSIGQRDGRAVTLLRFDVDGCREYREVFGQGATDNVLRQIGRTIAATMRRTSDVVARFGDDEFVALGVAMEPPSAAAFAETILGRIRALAIHHPRSRTGRFMTLSAGVVTAVPPRGRDCEVLLDAAQRALERAKHAGGNRVADGDI
;
A
#
# COMPACT_ATOMS: atom_id res chain seq x y z
N MET A 1 -46.22 -13.02 14.70
CA MET A 1 -44.92 -12.43 15.01
C MET A 1 -44.46 -11.72 13.76
N SER A 2 -44.62 -10.38 13.74
CA SER A 2 -44.23 -9.54 12.61
C SER A 2 -42.69 -9.41 12.62
N MET A 3 -42.03 -9.97 11.63
CA MET A 3 -40.62 -9.69 11.40
C MET A 3 -40.53 -8.25 10.88
N THR A 4 -40.10 -7.33 11.72
CA THR A 4 -39.70 -5.99 11.34
C THR A 4 -38.51 -6.12 10.36
N ASP A 5 -38.73 -5.56 9.17
CA ASP A 5 -37.74 -5.43 8.11
C ASP A 5 -36.46 -4.77 8.67
N PRO A 6 -35.29 -5.43 8.65
CA PRO A 6 -34.06 -4.81 9.12
C PRO A 6 -33.56 -3.85 8.04
N THR A 7 -34.13 -2.65 8.00
CA THR A 7 -33.47 -1.55 7.30
C THR A 7 -32.12 -1.35 7.98
N PRO A 8 -30.97 -1.59 7.32
CA PRO A 8 -29.68 -1.35 7.94
C PRO A 8 -29.62 0.10 8.40
N PRO A 9 -29.11 0.39 9.58
CA PRO A 9 -29.06 1.76 10.07
C PRO A 9 -28.30 2.60 9.04
N VAL A 10 -28.96 3.64 8.54
CA VAL A 10 -28.49 4.56 7.48
C VAL A 10 -27.08 5.09 7.80
N ASP A 11 -26.76 5.21 9.07
CA ASP A 11 -25.45 5.64 9.55
C ASP A 11 -24.29 4.67 9.21
N LEU A 12 -24.53 3.36 9.15
CA LEU A 12 -23.49 2.40 8.76
C LEU A 12 -23.11 2.52 7.28
N LEU A 13 -24.08 2.80 6.42
CA LEU A 13 -23.83 3.02 4.99
C LEU A 13 -23.17 4.37 4.73
N ARG A 14 -23.46 5.37 5.57
CA ARG A 14 -22.96 6.73 5.44
C ARG A 14 -21.44 6.80 5.55
N HIS A 15 -20.86 6.03 6.47
CA HIS A 15 -19.43 6.01 6.77
C HIS A 15 -18.71 4.74 6.28
N ALA A 16 -19.34 3.99 5.38
CA ALA A 16 -18.71 2.83 4.77
C ALA A 16 -17.41 3.22 4.05
N PRO A 17 -16.35 2.37 4.10
CA PRO A 17 -15.05 2.67 3.47
C PRO A 17 -15.13 2.74 1.94
N ASP A 18 -16.09 2.05 1.33
CA ASP A 18 -16.35 2.09 -0.11
C ASP A 18 -17.37 3.18 -0.45
N GLY A 19 -17.25 3.78 -1.64
CA GLY A 19 -18.27 4.68 -2.17
C GLY A 19 -19.53 3.89 -2.51
N ILE A 20 -20.67 4.25 -1.93
CA ILE A 20 -21.95 3.55 -2.15
C ILE A 20 -22.92 4.47 -2.85
N VAL A 21 -23.59 3.94 -3.89
CA VAL A 21 -24.70 4.60 -4.58
C VAL A 21 -25.86 3.63 -4.78
N VAL A 22 -27.08 4.13 -4.67
CA VAL A 22 -28.29 3.42 -5.12
C VAL A 22 -28.88 4.22 -6.28
N VAL A 23 -29.15 3.53 -7.38
CA VAL A 23 -29.70 4.13 -8.60
C VAL A 23 -30.97 3.42 -9.05
N HIS A 24 -31.78 4.11 -9.85
CA HIS A 24 -33.00 3.57 -10.44
C HIS A 24 -33.32 4.25 -11.77
N GLY A 25 -34.07 3.55 -12.62
CA GLY A 25 -34.60 4.06 -13.86
C GLY A 25 -33.70 3.89 -15.09
N SER A 26 -34.16 4.40 -16.21
CA SER A 26 -33.39 4.48 -17.46
C SER A 26 -33.62 5.87 -18.07
N PRO A 27 -32.59 6.75 -18.04
CA PRO A 27 -31.25 6.59 -17.55
C PRO A 27 -31.17 6.43 -16.02
N LEU A 28 -30.11 5.77 -15.53
CA LEU A 28 -29.89 5.53 -14.11
C LEU A 28 -29.68 6.85 -13.33
N ARG A 29 -30.58 7.13 -12.38
CA ARG A 29 -30.50 8.32 -11.52
C ARG A 29 -30.13 7.93 -10.09
N LEU A 30 -29.30 8.75 -9.47
CA LEU A 30 -28.85 8.57 -8.10
C LEU A 30 -30.00 8.85 -7.12
N LEU A 31 -30.42 7.85 -6.34
CA LEU A 31 -31.38 7.98 -5.26
C LEU A 31 -30.69 8.18 -3.91
N TYR A 32 -29.51 7.58 -3.74
CA TYR A 32 -28.69 7.67 -2.55
C TYR A 32 -27.23 7.66 -2.92
N ALA A 33 -26.41 8.40 -2.19
CA ALA A 33 -24.96 8.34 -2.22
C ALA A 33 -24.40 8.57 -0.81
N ASN A 34 -23.36 7.85 -0.43
CA ASN A 34 -22.70 8.05 0.86
C ASN A 34 -21.61 9.13 0.79
N GLU A 35 -21.09 9.52 1.95
CA GLU A 35 -20.03 10.54 2.06
C GLU A 35 -18.73 10.12 1.36
N THR A 36 -18.42 8.83 1.36
CA THR A 36 -17.23 8.29 0.68
C THR A 36 -17.32 8.46 -0.84
N LEU A 37 -18.46 8.19 -1.46
CA LEU A 37 -18.64 8.44 -2.90
C LEU A 37 -18.58 9.93 -3.21
N ALA A 38 -19.21 10.77 -2.39
CA ALA A 38 -19.18 12.22 -2.55
C ALA A 38 -17.74 12.78 -2.49
N ALA A 39 -16.95 12.32 -1.53
CA ALA A 39 -15.54 12.67 -1.43
C ALA A 39 -14.72 12.17 -2.64
N LEU A 40 -15.03 10.97 -3.14
CA LEU A 40 -14.39 10.38 -4.31
C LEU A 40 -14.64 11.21 -5.57
N LEU A 41 -15.86 11.73 -5.73
CA LEU A 41 -16.28 12.56 -6.87
C LEU A 41 -15.95 14.04 -6.67
N GLN A 42 -15.55 14.45 -5.46
CA GLN A 42 -15.36 15.85 -5.06
C GLN A 42 -16.64 16.70 -5.22
N VAL A 43 -17.80 16.08 -4.96
CA VAL A 43 -19.12 16.70 -5.07
C VAL A 43 -19.84 16.56 -3.73
N PRO A 44 -20.46 17.61 -3.18
CA PRO A 44 -21.26 17.47 -1.96
C PRO A 44 -22.36 16.42 -2.09
N VAL A 45 -22.61 15.62 -1.06
CA VAL A 45 -23.67 14.58 -1.07
C VAL A 45 -25.02 15.15 -1.51
N SER A 46 -25.37 16.35 -1.03
CA SER A 46 -26.62 17.03 -1.37
C SER A 46 -26.77 17.37 -2.86
N ALA A 47 -25.68 17.48 -3.60
CA ALA A 47 -25.68 17.78 -5.03
C ALA A 47 -25.67 16.51 -5.91
N LEU A 48 -25.64 15.30 -5.32
CA LEU A 48 -25.63 14.03 -6.06
C LEU A 48 -27.02 13.48 -6.33
N ALA A 49 -27.99 13.72 -5.44
CA ALA A 49 -29.34 13.18 -5.57
C ALA A 49 -30.04 13.65 -6.89
N GLY A 50 -30.62 12.70 -7.61
CA GLY A 50 -31.31 12.92 -8.87
C GLY A 50 -30.44 13.09 -10.11
N ARG A 51 -29.11 13.23 -9.95
CA ARG A 51 -28.18 13.30 -11.09
C ARG A 51 -28.09 11.94 -11.80
N LYS A 52 -27.66 11.96 -13.04
CA LYS A 52 -27.49 10.75 -13.81
C LYS A 52 -26.11 10.12 -13.50
N LEU A 53 -26.05 8.79 -13.49
CA LEU A 53 -24.81 8.08 -13.23
C LEU A 53 -23.77 8.31 -14.33
N ASP A 54 -24.21 8.41 -15.59
CA ASP A 54 -23.36 8.64 -16.76
C ASP A 54 -22.64 10.01 -16.75
N GLU A 55 -23.06 10.94 -15.90
CA GLU A 55 -22.33 12.19 -15.67
C GLU A 55 -21.00 11.98 -14.93
N PHE A 56 -20.89 10.88 -14.20
CA PHE A 56 -19.73 10.55 -13.38
C PHE A 56 -18.96 9.33 -13.87
N GLU A 57 -19.60 8.36 -14.50
CA GLU A 57 -18.97 7.15 -15.01
C GLU A 57 -18.68 7.28 -16.50
N ILE A 58 -17.37 7.26 -16.89
CA ILE A 58 -16.93 7.64 -18.24
C ILE A 58 -16.95 6.43 -19.20
N GLU A 59 -16.74 5.22 -18.70
CA GLU A 59 -16.53 4.02 -19.53
C GLU A 59 -17.39 2.86 -19.04
N ALA A 60 -18.59 2.74 -19.45
CA ALA A 60 -19.37 1.53 -19.73
C ALA A 60 -20.85 1.88 -19.75
N PRO A 61 -21.58 1.60 -20.82
CA PRO A 61 -23.03 1.56 -20.76
C PRO A 61 -23.42 0.47 -19.74
N LEU A 62 -24.00 0.91 -18.63
CA LEU A 62 -24.58 0.01 -17.64
C LEU A 62 -25.82 -0.64 -18.26
N ASP A 63 -25.69 -1.87 -18.70
CA ASP A 63 -26.84 -2.75 -18.78
C ASP A 63 -27.13 -3.26 -17.35
N PRO A 64 -28.20 -2.79 -16.70
CA PRO A 64 -28.55 -3.18 -15.35
C PRO A 64 -28.74 -4.69 -15.20
N THR A 65 -29.11 -5.38 -16.30
CA THR A 65 -29.35 -6.83 -16.32
C THR A 65 -28.05 -7.63 -16.47
N ALA A 66 -27.05 -7.08 -17.13
CA ALA A 66 -25.74 -7.74 -17.33
C ALA A 66 -24.80 -7.59 -16.12
N THR A 67 -25.06 -6.62 -15.22
CA THR A 67 -24.18 -6.30 -14.08
C THR A 67 -24.59 -6.96 -12.77
N ALA A 68 -25.82 -7.43 -12.65
CA ALA A 68 -26.27 -8.12 -11.44
C ALA A 68 -25.65 -9.53 -11.35
N GLY A 69 -24.69 -9.68 -10.42
CA GLY A 69 -24.00 -10.97 -10.18
C GLY A 69 -22.66 -11.15 -10.91
N CYS A 70 -22.23 -10.20 -11.74
CA CYS A 70 -20.86 -10.17 -12.25
C CYS A 70 -19.90 -9.70 -11.14
N GLY A 71 -18.69 -10.29 -11.12
CA GLY A 71 -17.62 -9.88 -10.21
C GLY A 71 -17.24 -8.40 -10.37
N ALA A 72 -16.20 -7.96 -9.66
CA ALA A 72 -15.69 -6.60 -9.74
C ALA A 72 -15.37 -6.18 -11.18
N MET A 73 -15.87 -5.03 -11.60
CA MET A 73 -15.56 -4.41 -12.90
C MET A 73 -14.71 -3.16 -12.69
N ARG A 74 -13.70 -2.99 -13.53
CA ARG A 74 -12.93 -1.73 -13.55
C ARG A 74 -13.70 -0.66 -14.30
N VAL A 75 -13.86 0.49 -13.65
CA VAL A 75 -14.56 1.65 -14.19
C VAL A 75 -13.76 2.92 -13.91
N GLN A 76 -14.05 3.98 -14.64
CA GLN A 76 -13.45 5.30 -14.41
C GLN A 76 -14.53 6.27 -13.97
N LEU A 77 -14.29 6.96 -12.84
CA LEU A 77 -15.18 8.01 -12.36
C LEU A 77 -14.55 9.38 -12.62
N LYS A 78 -15.34 10.29 -13.20
CA LYS A 78 -14.99 11.68 -13.43
C LYS A 78 -15.33 12.51 -12.18
N ARG A 79 -14.37 13.30 -11.71
CA ARG A 79 -14.51 14.22 -10.58
C ARG A 79 -14.97 15.59 -11.01
N ALA A 80 -15.35 16.43 -10.04
CA ALA A 80 -15.76 17.80 -10.28
C ALA A 80 -14.68 18.69 -10.91
N ASP A 81 -13.39 18.36 -10.69
CA ASP A 81 -12.22 19.05 -11.27
C ASP A 81 -11.79 18.47 -12.63
N ASP A 82 -12.65 17.69 -13.30
CA ASP A 82 -12.41 16.95 -14.53
C ASP A 82 -11.32 15.86 -14.44
N SER A 83 -10.70 15.66 -13.28
CA SER A 83 -9.79 14.53 -13.08
C SER A 83 -10.56 13.21 -13.04
N VAL A 84 -9.85 12.11 -13.30
CA VAL A 84 -10.43 10.77 -13.39
C VAL A 84 -9.84 9.87 -12.33
N VAL A 85 -10.70 9.10 -11.64
CA VAL A 85 -10.29 8.07 -10.69
C VAL A 85 -10.74 6.70 -11.16
N ALA A 86 -9.80 5.76 -11.26
CA ALA A 86 -10.10 4.37 -11.55
C ALA A 86 -10.65 3.68 -10.31
N CYS A 87 -11.75 2.95 -10.45
CA CYS A 87 -12.40 2.20 -9.37
C CYS A 87 -12.68 0.75 -9.79
N GLU A 88 -12.74 -0.13 -8.82
CA GLU A 88 -13.50 -1.37 -8.94
C GLU A 88 -14.94 -1.10 -8.54
N ARG A 89 -15.87 -1.58 -9.35
CA ARG A 89 -17.31 -1.46 -9.11
C ARG A 89 -17.92 -2.84 -8.95
N TRP A 90 -18.74 -3.00 -7.93
CA TRP A 90 -19.67 -4.11 -7.78
C TRP A 90 -21.09 -3.57 -7.89
N ALA A 91 -21.99 -4.36 -8.48
CA ALA A 91 -23.38 -4.01 -8.61
C ALA A 91 -24.27 -5.15 -8.10
N VAL A 92 -25.29 -4.80 -7.33
CA VAL A 92 -26.27 -5.72 -6.74
C VAL A 92 -27.67 -5.22 -7.09
N LEU A 93 -28.48 -6.06 -7.75
CA LEU A 93 -29.88 -5.77 -8.01
C LEU A 93 -30.67 -6.00 -6.72
N LEU A 94 -31.37 -4.98 -6.26
CA LEU A 94 -32.23 -5.05 -5.09
C LEU A 94 -33.62 -5.64 -5.47
N PRO A 95 -34.35 -6.25 -4.51
CA PRO A 95 -35.65 -6.88 -4.79
C PRO A 95 -36.71 -5.94 -5.37
N ASP A 96 -36.58 -4.63 -5.18
CA ASP A 96 -37.48 -3.58 -5.69
C ASP A 96 -37.07 -3.02 -7.05
N GLY A 97 -36.10 -3.65 -7.73
CA GLY A 97 -35.61 -3.24 -9.04
C GLY A 97 -34.62 -2.09 -9.03
N ARG A 98 -34.21 -1.59 -7.87
CA ARG A 98 -33.11 -0.63 -7.73
C ARG A 98 -31.77 -1.36 -7.83
N LEU A 99 -30.73 -0.62 -8.21
CA LEU A 99 -29.37 -1.14 -8.30
C LEU A 99 -28.50 -0.45 -7.24
N ALA A 100 -27.92 -1.24 -6.33
CA ALA A 100 -26.91 -0.76 -5.41
C ALA A 100 -25.52 -1.03 -5.99
N MET A 101 -24.67 0.00 -6.02
CA MET A 101 -23.31 -0.12 -6.50
C MET A 101 -22.32 0.36 -5.46
N TYR A 102 -21.18 -0.32 -5.43
CA TYR A 102 -20.07 -0.08 -4.53
C TYR A 102 -18.86 0.26 -5.36
N TYR A 103 -18.21 1.38 -5.06
CA TYR A 103 -17.01 1.84 -5.74
C TYR A 103 -15.84 1.82 -4.76
N ARG A 104 -14.88 0.96 -5.03
CA ARG A 104 -13.59 0.98 -4.35
C ARG A 104 -12.59 1.62 -5.28
N PRO A 105 -11.98 2.75 -4.92
CA PRO A 105 -10.94 3.32 -5.75
C PRO A 105 -9.87 2.24 -5.93
N LEU A 106 -9.61 1.90 -7.19
CA LEU A 106 -8.34 1.30 -7.51
C LEU A 106 -7.36 2.38 -7.14
N GLN A 107 -6.70 2.23 -6.02
CA GLN A 107 -5.65 3.15 -5.64
C GLN A 107 -4.63 3.21 -6.79
N ARG A 108 -4.96 3.99 -7.82
CA ARG A 108 -3.95 4.84 -8.37
C ARG A 108 -3.71 5.81 -7.24
N VAL A 109 -2.64 5.58 -6.48
CA VAL A 109 -1.99 6.68 -5.81
C VAL A 109 -2.01 7.80 -6.84
N ALA A 110 -2.81 8.83 -6.58
CA ALA A 110 -2.74 10.04 -7.35
C ALA A 110 -1.26 10.29 -7.57
N ALA A 111 -0.88 10.67 -8.78
CA ALA A 111 0.43 11.24 -9.06
C ALA A 111 0.53 12.56 -8.26
N GLY A 112 0.66 12.42 -6.96
CA GLY A 112 0.59 13.47 -5.98
C GLY A 112 0.91 12.91 -4.61
N THR A 113 2.13 12.59 -4.43
CA THR A 113 3.03 12.20 -3.36
C THR A 113 3.32 10.71 -3.37
N SER A 114 4.29 10.29 -4.18
CA SER A 114 5.07 9.07 -4.01
C SER A 114 5.77 9.02 -2.64
N ILE A 115 5.52 10.02 -1.78
CA ILE A 115 6.15 10.21 -0.48
C ILE A 115 5.06 10.29 0.60
N ASP A 116 5.15 9.44 1.59
CA ASP A 116 4.36 9.53 2.81
C ASP A 116 4.77 10.79 3.60
N ARG A 117 3.82 11.72 3.77
CA ARG A 117 4.04 13.00 4.46
C ARG A 117 4.42 12.83 5.93
N THR A 118 4.10 11.69 6.55
CA THR A 118 4.36 11.42 7.96
C THR A 118 5.83 11.11 8.21
N ASN A 119 6.48 10.36 7.31
CA ASN A 119 7.86 9.89 7.49
C ASN A 119 8.82 10.39 6.41
N GLY A 120 8.34 10.95 5.29
CA GLY A 120 9.15 11.46 4.18
C GLY A 120 9.75 10.37 3.29
N LEU A 121 9.28 9.13 3.41
CA LEU A 121 9.68 8.00 2.58
C LEU A 121 8.66 7.78 1.45
N ALA A 122 9.00 6.91 0.51
CA ALA A 122 8.03 6.46 -0.47
C ALA A 122 6.86 5.71 0.20
N THR A 123 5.70 5.73 -0.43
CA THR A 123 4.59 4.87 -0.01
C THR A 123 4.86 3.42 -0.41
N ALA A 124 4.26 2.45 0.29
CA ALA A 124 4.37 1.03 -0.05
C ALA A 124 3.87 0.76 -1.48
N GLU A 125 2.80 1.44 -1.89
CA GLU A 125 2.25 1.34 -3.25
C GLU A 125 3.25 1.81 -4.30
N HIS A 126 3.93 2.94 -4.08
CA HIS A 126 4.94 3.44 -4.99
C HIS A 126 6.15 2.50 -5.10
N LEU A 127 6.57 1.92 -3.97
CA LEU A 127 7.61 0.89 -3.97
C LEU A 127 7.19 -0.32 -4.79
N MET A 128 5.96 -0.82 -4.62
CA MET A 128 5.44 -1.96 -5.37
C MET A 128 5.31 -1.67 -6.88
N GLU A 129 4.85 -0.49 -7.25
CA GLU A 129 4.81 -0.06 -8.66
C GLU A 129 6.22 -0.03 -9.28
N THR A 130 7.19 0.53 -8.54
CA THR A 130 8.59 0.59 -8.96
C THR A 130 9.17 -0.82 -9.09
N LEU A 131 8.93 -1.69 -8.12
CA LEU A 131 9.38 -3.08 -8.14
C LEU A 131 8.83 -3.82 -9.37
N ARG A 132 7.53 -3.73 -9.66
CA ARG A 132 6.93 -4.38 -10.84
C ARG A 132 7.53 -3.88 -12.14
N ARG A 133 7.74 -2.58 -12.24
CA ARG A 133 8.38 -1.95 -13.40
C ARG A 133 9.82 -2.46 -13.58
N ASP A 134 10.63 -2.39 -12.53
CA ASP A 134 12.06 -2.75 -12.58
C ASP A 134 12.23 -4.27 -12.77
N TRP A 135 11.31 -5.07 -12.22
CA TRP A 135 11.23 -6.52 -12.46
C TRP A 135 11.00 -6.82 -13.95
N SER A 136 10.01 -6.16 -14.56
CA SER A 136 9.70 -6.34 -15.99
C SER A 136 10.86 -5.90 -16.88
N ILE A 137 11.54 -4.81 -16.54
CA ILE A 137 12.76 -4.35 -17.22
C ILE A 137 13.88 -5.38 -17.06
N GLY A 138 14.07 -5.89 -15.82
CA GLY A 138 15.07 -6.90 -15.52
C GLY A 138 14.86 -8.21 -16.28
N GLN A 139 13.60 -8.66 -16.43
CA GLN A 139 13.26 -9.84 -17.24
C GLN A 139 13.62 -9.67 -18.72
N ARG A 140 13.44 -8.47 -19.26
CA ARG A 140 13.74 -8.18 -20.66
C ARG A 140 15.23 -8.01 -20.91
N ASP A 141 15.89 -7.23 -20.05
CA ASP A 141 17.23 -6.71 -20.27
C ASP A 141 18.32 -7.52 -19.53
N GLY A 142 17.95 -8.56 -18.77
CA GLY A 142 18.88 -9.34 -17.96
C GLY A 142 19.52 -8.57 -16.81
N ARG A 143 18.83 -7.55 -16.30
CA ARG A 143 19.33 -6.70 -15.20
C ARG A 143 18.91 -7.24 -13.85
N ALA A 144 19.84 -7.25 -12.90
CA ALA A 144 19.53 -7.62 -11.53
C ALA A 144 18.70 -6.55 -10.82
N VAL A 145 17.76 -7.02 -10.01
CA VAL A 145 16.97 -6.20 -9.06
C VAL A 145 17.38 -6.61 -7.64
N THR A 146 17.66 -5.63 -6.79
CA THR A 146 18.03 -5.85 -5.40
C THR A 146 16.95 -5.32 -4.48
N LEU A 147 16.51 -6.15 -3.54
CA LEU A 147 15.56 -5.78 -2.50
C LEU A 147 16.18 -6.05 -1.13
N LEU A 148 16.10 -5.02 -0.28
CA LEU A 148 16.52 -5.06 1.11
C LEU A 148 15.29 -4.89 1.99
N ARG A 149 15.05 -5.82 2.90
CA ARG A 149 13.96 -5.74 3.87
C ARG A 149 14.55 -5.64 5.27
N PHE A 150 14.12 -4.64 6.02
CA PHE A 150 14.62 -4.31 7.34
C PHE A 150 13.49 -4.40 8.37
N ASP A 151 13.85 -4.81 9.58
CA ASP A 151 12.97 -4.80 10.74
C ASP A 151 13.73 -4.25 11.95
N VAL A 152 13.03 -3.44 12.75
CA VAL A 152 13.62 -2.82 13.93
C VAL A 152 13.61 -3.79 15.11
N ASP A 153 14.78 -4.22 15.54
CA ASP A 153 14.92 -5.19 16.62
C ASP A 153 14.36 -4.66 17.94
N GLY A 154 13.38 -5.36 18.51
CA GLY A 154 12.79 -5.02 19.80
C GLY A 154 11.89 -3.77 19.79
N CYS A 155 11.34 -3.39 18.63
CA CYS A 155 10.48 -2.21 18.50
C CYS A 155 9.28 -2.24 19.45
N ARG A 156 8.69 -3.42 19.68
CA ARG A 156 7.58 -3.61 20.61
C ARG A 156 8.00 -3.30 22.03
N GLU A 157 9.11 -3.85 22.50
CA GLU A 157 9.67 -3.63 23.84
C GLU A 157 10.05 -2.16 24.04
N TYR A 158 10.54 -1.49 22.99
CA TYR A 158 10.81 -0.05 23.02
C TYR A 158 9.52 0.77 23.22
N ARG A 159 8.46 0.42 22.48
CA ARG A 159 7.14 1.06 22.57
C ARG A 159 6.51 0.91 23.96
N GLU A 160 6.68 -0.25 24.59
CA GLU A 160 6.21 -0.50 25.96
C GLU A 160 6.90 0.38 27.00
N VAL A 161 8.16 0.74 26.76
CA VAL A 161 8.95 1.58 27.70
C VAL A 161 8.72 3.08 27.47
N PHE A 162 8.75 3.51 26.20
CA PHE A 162 8.80 4.94 25.87
C PHE A 162 7.50 5.48 25.23
N GLY A 163 6.54 4.61 24.94
CA GLY A 163 5.26 4.97 24.34
C GLY A 163 5.32 5.15 22.83
N GLN A 164 4.14 5.32 22.23
CA GLN A 164 3.96 5.38 20.77
C GLN A 164 4.69 6.58 20.15
N GLY A 165 4.55 7.78 20.74
CA GLY A 165 5.15 9.00 20.16
C GLY A 165 6.68 8.96 20.07
N ALA A 166 7.36 8.41 21.10
CA ALA A 166 8.81 8.22 21.07
C ALA A 166 9.20 7.17 20.01
N THR A 167 8.44 6.10 19.91
CA THR A 167 8.64 5.05 18.90
C THR A 167 8.52 5.60 17.49
N ASP A 168 7.47 6.39 17.20
CA ASP A 168 7.27 7.00 15.89
C ASP A 168 8.40 7.95 15.50
N ASN A 169 8.96 8.69 16.47
CA ASN A 169 10.12 9.54 16.23
C ASN A 169 11.36 8.75 15.87
N VAL A 170 11.61 7.64 16.58
CA VAL A 170 12.74 6.73 16.30
C VAL A 170 12.57 6.07 14.93
N LEU A 171 11.39 5.54 14.61
CA LEU A 171 11.12 4.94 13.31
C LEU A 171 11.29 5.94 12.16
N ARG A 172 10.89 7.19 12.36
CA ARG A 172 11.12 8.26 11.38
C ARG A 172 12.61 8.55 11.19
N GLN A 173 13.39 8.56 12.28
CA GLN A 173 14.85 8.77 12.22
C GLN A 173 15.55 7.60 11.51
N ILE A 174 15.15 6.36 11.80
CA ILE A 174 15.64 5.15 11.14
C ILE A 174 15.36 5.21 9.63
N GLY A 175 14.11 5.44 9.25
CA GLY A 175 13.71 5.53 7.84
C GLY A 175 14.49 6.59 7.07
N ARG A 176 14.68 7.79 7.66
CA ARG A 176 15.51 8.83 7.05
C ARG A 176 16.98 8.43 6.91
N THR A 177 17.53 7.68 7.87
CA THR A 177 18.90 7.20 7.80
C THR A 177 19.08 6.17 6.70
N ILE A 178 18.11 5.25 6.53
CA ILE A 178 18.08 4.31 5.41
C ILE A 178 18.03 5.08 4.09
N ALA A 179 17.08 6.00 3.92
CA ALA A 179 16.90 6.77 2.71
C ALA A 179 18.14 7.64 2.37
N ALA A 180 18.76 8.27 3.36
CA ALA A 180 19.97 9.05 3.17
C ALA A 180 21.20 8.20 2.77
N THR A 181 21.13 6.89 2.96
CA THR A 181 22.18 5.96 2.54
C THR A 181 21.97 5.49 1.11
N MET A 182 20.72 5.37 0.67
CA MET A 182 20.31 5.11 -0.71
C MET A 182 20.48 6.39 -1.52
N ARG A 183 21.48 6.45 -2.40
CA ARG A 183 21.90 7.71 -3.06
C ARG A 183 21.51 7.85 -4.52
N ARG A 184 21.08 6.77 -5.16
CA ARG A 184 20.70 6.80 -6.57
C ARG A 184 19.28 7.34 -6.72
N THR A 185 19.01 8.09 -7.77
CA THR A 185 17.67 8.60 -8.07
C THR A 185 16.65 7.49 -8.36
N SER A 186 17.11 6.28 -8.67
CA SER A 186 16.30 5.09 -8.88
C SER A 186 16.02 4.32 -7.59
N ASP A 187 16.72 4.64 -6.49
CA ASP A 187 16.55 3.93 -5.23
C ASP A 187 15.24 4.38 -4.55
N VAL A 188 14.47 3.43 -4.06
CA VAL A 188 13.21 3.70 -3.37
C VAL A 188 13.24 3.07 -1.99
N VAL A 189 12.85 3.82 -0.97
CA VAL A 189 12.71 3.35 0.41
C VAL A 189 11.31 3.63 0.89
N ALA A 190 10.61 2.62 1.37
CA ALA A 190 9.27 2.73 1.93
C ALA A 190 9.19 2.10 3.33
N ARG A 191 8.30 2.62 4.15
CA ARG A 191 7.85 1.94 5.36
C ARG A 191 6.78 0.93 4.96
N PHE A 192 6.97 -0.34 5.29
CA PHE A 192 6.15 -1.44 4.79
C PHE A 192 5.24 -2.05 5.86
N GLY A 193 5.43 -1.65 7.12
CA GLY A 193 4.68 -2.12 8.29
C GLY A 193 4.88 -1.19 9.47
N ASP A 194 4.56 -1.68 10.67
CA ASP A 194 4.71 -0.92 11.91
C ASP A 194 6.16 -0.57 12.23
N ASP A 195 7.07 -1.52 11.99
CA ASP A 195 8.50 -1.46 12.30
C ASP A 195 9.37 -1.99 11.15
N GLU A 196 8.79 -2.19 9.98
CA GLU A 196 9.47 -2.70 8.79
C GLU A 196 9.72 -1.61 7.75
N PHE A 197 10.87 -1.71 7.08
CA PHE A 197 11.25 -0.88 5.94
C PHE A 197 11.69 -1.76 4.78
N VAL A 198 11.36 -1.34 3.57
CA VAL A 198 11.81 -2.00 2.35
C VAL A 198 12.53 -0.98 1.48
N ALA A 199 13.70 -1.37 0.98
CA ALA A 199 14.47 -0.58 0.03
C ALA A 199 14.67 -1.36 -1.26
N LEU A 200 14.47 -0.68 -2.38
CA LEU A 200 14.66 -1.20 -3.73
C LEU A 200 15.85 -0.48 -4.36
N GLY A 201 16.78 -1.25 -4.91
CA GLY A 201 17.93 -0.75 -5.66
C GLY A 201 18.13 -1.54 -6.95
N VAL A 202 18.76 -0.93 -7.94
CA VAL A 202 19.01 -1.56 -9.22
C VAL A 202 20.50 -1.86 -9.37
N ALA A 203 20.81 -3.04 -9.95
CA ALA A 203 22.16 -3.46 -10.36
C ALA A 203 23.22 -3.41 -9.23
N MET A 204 22.89 -3.94 -8.07
CA MET A 204 23.90 -4.31 -7.08
C MET A 204 24.32 -5.77 -7.30
N GLU A 205 25.61 -6.03 -7.22
CA GLU A 205 26.10 -7.42 -7.15
C GLU A 205 25.83 -7.98 -5.75
N PRO A 206 25.53 -9.30 -5.61
CA PRO A 206 25.15 -9.88 -4.32
C PRO A 206 26.09 -9.54 -3.15
N PRO A 207 27.43 -9.67 -3.25
CA PRO A 207 28.32 -9.32 -2.16
C PRO A 207 28.26 -7.82 -1.79
N SER A 208 28.06 -6.96 -2.81
CA SER A 208 27.96 -5.52 -2.61
C SER A 208 26.65 -5.13 -1.96
N ALA A 209 25.57 -5.86 -2.22
CA ALA A 209 24.25 -5.61 -1.62
C ALA A 209 24.26 -5.92 -0.11
N ALA A 210 24.86 -7.06 0.31
CA ALA A 210 25.02 -7.40 1.71
C ALA A 210 25.93 -6.40 2.45
N ALA A 211 27.08 -6.05 1.87
CA ALA A 211 27.97 -5.04 2.45
C ALA A 211 27.29 -3.66 2.56
N PHE A 212 26.45 -3.33 1.59
CA PHE A 212 25.66 -2.09 1.63
C PHE A 212 24.61 -2.13 2.75
N ALA A 213 23.91 -3.24 2.94
CA ALA A 213 22.99 -3.43 4.05
C ALA A 213 23.71 -3.32 5.40
N GLU A 214 24.91 -3.93 5.56
CA GLU A 214 25.73 -3.78 6.76
C GLU A 214 26.13 -2.32 7.02
N THR A 215 26.39 -1.54 5.97
CA THR A 215 26.64 -0.09 6.10
C THR A 215 25.42 0.63 6.68
N ILE A 216 24.22 0.27 6.25
CA ILE A 216 22.97 0.81 6.81
C ILE A 216 22.84 0.45 8.28
N LEU A 217 22.99 -0.82 8.62
CA LEU A 217 22.94 -1.29 10.02
C LEU A 217 23.98 -0.56 10.89
N GLY A 218 25.19 -0.38 10.39
CA GLY A 218 26.25 0.38 11.05
C GLY A 218 25.85 1.83 11.35
N ARG A 219 25.20 2.49 10.40
CA ARG A 219 24.67 3.86 10.58
C ARG A 219 23.56 3.93 11.61
N ILE A 220 22.68 2.93 11.64
CA ILE A 220 21.63 2.86 12.68
C ILE A 220 22.24 2.65 14.06
N ARG A 221 23.22 1.73 14.20
CA ARG A 221 23.96 1.58 15.47
C ARG A 221 24.62 2.88 15.92
N ALA A 222 25.15 3.65 14.96
CA ALA A 222 25.81 4.94 15.25
C ALA A 222 24.83 6.05 15.72
N LEU A 223 23.53 5.89 15.53
CA LEU A 223 22.52 6.79 16.12
C LEU A 223 22.48 6.68 17.64
N ALA A 224 23.03 5.61 18.22
CA ALA A 224 23.12 5.34 19.64
C ALA A 224 21.78 5.53 20.41
N ILE A 225 20.66 5.16 19.77
CA ILE A 225 19.34 5.24 20.37
C ILE A 225 19.25 4.23 21.51
N HIS A 226 19.18 4.70 22.74
CA HIS A 226 19.19 3.85 23.92
C HIS A 226 17.94 2.97 23.98
N HIS A 227 18.11 1.65 24.11
CA HIS A 227 17.04 0.68 24.22
C HIS A 227 17.23 -0.25 25.42
N PRO A 228 16.62 0.04 26.58
CA PRO A 228 16.92 -0.63 27.86
C PRO A 228 16.48 -2.10 27.90
N ARG A 229 15.56 -2.52 27.01
CA ARG A 229 15.09 -3.92 26.90
C ARG A 229 15.53 -4.60 25.61
N SER A 230 16.52 -4.05 24.91
CA SER A 230 17.04 -4.67 23.70
C SER A 230 17.72 -6.01 24.01
N ARG A 231 17.48 -6.99 23.15
CA ARG A 231 18.15 -8.31 23.19
C ARG A 231 19.43 -8.33 22.37
N THR A 232 19.64 -7.33 21.52
CA THR A 232 20.77 -7.23 20.60
C THR A 232 21.90 -6.33 21.13
N GLY A 233 21.69 -5.65 22.29
CA GLY A 233 22.68 -4.76 22.90
C GLY A 233 22.05 -3.59 23.65
N ARG A 234 22.81 -2.49 23.85
CA ARG A 234 22.33 -1.30 24.59
C ARG A 234 21.50 -0.35 23.73
N PHE A 235 21.58 -0.48 22.42
CA PHE A 235 21.02 0.47 21.47
C PHE A 235 20.06 -0.24 20.53
N MET A 236 19.19 0.55 19.89
CA MET A 236 18.33 0.10 18.82
C MET A 236 19.16 -0.41 17.64
N THR A 237 18.76 -1.53 17.10
CA THR A 237 19.43 -2.17 15.95
C THR A 237 18.40 -2.55 14.88
N LEU A 238 18.89 -2.96 13.71
CA LEU A 238 18.10 -3.53 12.62
C LEU A 238 18.57 -4.94 12.30
N SER A 239 17.63 -5.77 11.91
CA SER A 239 17.90 -6.99 11.14
C SER A 239 17.55 -6.77 9.68
N ALA A 240 18.29 -7.38 8.76
CA ALA A 240 18.05 -7.22 7.33
C ALA A 240 18.06 -8.55 6.58
N GLY A 241 17.11 -8.69 5.64
CA GLY A 241 17.15 -9.69 4.57
C GLY A 241 17.46 -9.01 3.25
N VAL A 242 18.42 -9.55 2.50
CA VAL A 242 18.87 -8.98 1.22
C VAL A 242 18.75 -10.03 0.13
N VAL A 243 18.17 -9.64 -1.00
CA VAL A 243 18.09 -10.51 -2.19
C VAL A 243 18.45 -9.71 -3.42
N THR A 244 19.35 -10.26 -4.22
CA THR A 244 19.66 -9.76 -5.56
C THR A 244 19.43 -10.86 -6.57
N ALA A 245 18.60 -10.60 -7.56
CA ALA A 245 18.31 -11.58 -8.60
C ALA A 245 18.11 -10.94 -9.95
N VAL A 246 18.51 -11.62 -11.00
CA VAL A 246 18.04 -11.35 -12.35
C VAL A 246 16.65 -11.98 -12.47
N PRO A 247 15.59 -11.18 -12.74
CA PRO A 247 14.23 -11.68 -12.77
C PRO A 247 14.03 -12.84 -13.78
N PRO A 248 13.63 -14.04 -13.34
CA PRO A 248 13.38 -15.15 -14.26
C PRO A 248 12.08 -14.91 -15.05
N ARG A 249 12.05 -15.35 -16.31
CA ARG A 249 10.87 -15.24 -17.16
C ARG A 249 9.69 -16.03 -16.57
N GLY A 250 8.50 -15.45 -16.62
CA GLY A 250 7.27 -16.08 -16.16
C GLY A 250 7.07 -16.15 -14.66
N ARG A 251 7.92 -15.46 -13.87
CA ARG A 251 7.71 -15.27 -12.42
C ARG A 251 7.40 -13.81 -12.09
N ASP A 252 6.50 -13.62 -11.16
CA ASP A 252 6.12 -12.30 -10.64
C ASP A 252 7.13 -11.80 -9.60
N CYS A 253 7.13 -10.49 -9.36
CA CYS A 253 8.10 -9.84 -8.46
C CYS A 253 7.90 -10.20 -6.98
N GLU A 254 6.77 -10.77 -6.62
CA GLU A 254 6.42 -11.23 -5.28
C GLU A 254 7.43 -12.26 -4.76
N VAL A 255 8.04 -13.07 -5.65
CA VAL A 255 9.09 -14.04 -5.27
C VAL A 255 10.30 -13.36 -4.64
N LEU A 256 10.62 -12.13 -5.04
CA LEU A 256 11.74 -11.36 -4.47
C LEU A 256 11.41 -10.87 -3.06
N LEU A 257 10.17 -10.43 -2.83
CA LEU A 257 9.68 -10.01 -1.52
C LEU A 257 9.67 -11.16 -0.52
N ASP A 258 9.17 -12.33 -0.96
CA ASP A 258 9.12 -13.54 -0.13
C ASP A 258 10.54 -14.04 0.22
N ALA A 259 11.45 -13.99 -0.73
CA ALA A 259 12.84 -14.37 -0.51
C ALA A 259 13.53 -13.44 0.50
N ALA A 260 13.32 -12.13 0.38
CA ALA A 260 13.85 -11.14 1.33
C ALA A 260 13.23 -11.30 2.73
N GLN A 261 11.93 -11.65 2.81
CA GLN A 261 11.27 -11.96 4.08
C GLN A 261 11.91 -13.18 4.75
N ARG A 262 12.07 -14.28 4.02
CA ARG A 262 12.74 -15.48 4.56
C ARG A 262 14.18 -15.20 5.02
N ALA A 263 14.89 -14.34 4.29
CA ALA A 263 16.24 -13.92 4.69
C ALA A 263 16.20 -13.10 5.99
N LEU A 264 15.28 -12.13 6.09
CA LEU A 264 15.09 -11.33 7.30
C LEU A 264 14.76 -12.20 8.53
N GLU A 265 13.88 -13.19 8.36
CA GLU A 265 13.57 -14.15 9.43
C GLU A 265 14.80 -14.93 9.89
N ARG A 266 15.66 -15.36 8.95
CA ARG A 266 16.95 -16.00 9.31
C ARG A 266 17.86 -15.05 10.11
N ALA A 267 17.93 -13.77 9.72
CA ALA A 267 18.69 -12.77 10.46
C ALA A 267 18.17 -12.60 11.89
N LYS A 268 16.85 -12.52 12.07
CA LYS A 268 16.20 -12.42 13.38
C LYS A 268 16.43 -13.68 14.23
N HIS A 269 16.23 -14.87 13.66
CA HIS A 269 16.45 -16.13 14.37
C HIS A 269 17.91 -16.35 14.78
N ALA A 270 18.85 -15.82 14.01
CA ALA A 270 20.27 -15.87 14.36
C ALA A 270 20.71 -14.85 15.43
N GLY A 271 19.76 -14.14 16.04
CA GLY A 271 19.99 -13.22 17.16
C GLY A 271 19.82 -11.74 16.84
N GLY A 272 19.36 -11.38 15.64
CA GLY A 272 19.17 -10.00 15.21
C GLY A 272 20.45 -9.22 14.93
N ASN A 273 20.34 -7.92 14.68
CA ASN A 273 21.46 -6.99 14.41
C ASN A 273 22.43 -7.48 13.33
N ARG A 274 21.92 -8.04 12.27
CA ARG A 274 22.69 -8.62 11.16
C ARG A 274 21.99 -8.64 9.84
N VAL A 275 22.74 -8.87 8.80
CA VAL A 275 22.25 -9.14 7.45
C VAL A 275 22.22 -10.63 7.19
N ALA A 276 21.21 -11.10 6.48
CA ALA A 276 21.17 -12.43 5.86
C ALA A 276 20.83 -12.30 4.38
N ASP A 277 21.59 -13.01 3.55
CA ASP A 277 21.34 -13.08 2.11
C ASP A 277 20.26 -14.12 1.80
N GLY A 278 19.47 -13.85 0.76
CA GLY A 278 18.46 -14.75 0.22
C GLY A 278 18.62 -14.94 -1.29
N ASP A 279 17.98 -15.97 -1.78
CA ASP A 279 17.86 -16.34 -3.20
C ASP A 279 16.40 -16.63 -3.55
N ILE A 280 16.02 -16.52 -4.86
CA ILE A 280 14.65 -16.70 -5.40
C ILE A 280 14.43 -18.09 -6.02
#